data_2d579b11ac074b645902ef2942a59bc7
#
_entry.id   2d579b11ac074b645902ef2942a59bc7
#
_cell.length_a   1.000
_cell.length_b   1.000
_cell.length_c   1.000
_cell.angle_alpha   90.00
_cell.angle_beta   90.00
_cell.angle_gamma   90.00
#
_symmetry.space_group_name_H-M   'P 1'
#
loop_
_entity.id
_entity.type
_entity.pdbx_description
1 polymer ?
#
loop_
_entity_poly.entity_id
_entity_poly.type
_entity_poly.pdbx_seq_one_letter_code
_entity_poly.pdbx_strand_id
1 'polypeptide(L)'
;MKWGLLVAIFTFSACNNTEEIENGGTNSKSKVTIDITESNYEDINTHTRAHVGETNLENLPELTQISDCSVATDVESDTAKDERAATRAITTPTHYKVRVYQGSTKVGELSGVLAGNSFTPDAGTSNQLDLKRNTTYTFVCFNEDVDSNGDNLEVVLAKAATARIGRSTFTTSGDGSTAMIKIVAKHAGARVRTKIMAYKHIVKPFKATFSSNTPDIPTKVSFNPLTNSYTTLSSAAFVAEENNSPLSTEAKFTGSGYGGYPGFTSCGPWHYVLPGTNVHHFQMDITEGQVYWKNIAGNIPKLAISDYIVAANGTYSARVPMKPVYTYLFSDGTTGSLAANPNKHAVAVVVDADQRLAAAIEEAGNGAKYVWQAAKYGYRHTAAKIVAGNWMPYSDYTFTNGESGYDNTWDASTSSSIVEGNKVRGENPDFPAFYAAAHFTPSVGVTGSLVGKKWFLPSELDYFYAVVTLGFTEKAELKGLYKAYSMYGLLFERAFKEAGGKPFLNDEDTKHFWTSTAFNGGGKVDLYGIATDFNSQYPDYEYKVRAFIKY
;
A
#
# COMPACT_ATOMS: atom_id res chain seq x y z
N MET A 1 22.96 27.07 -54.69
CA MET A 1 22.94 25.87 -55.51
C MET A 1 21.51 25.30 -55.47
N LYS A 2 20.86 25.36 -56.63
CA LYS A 2 19.49 24.88 -56.86
C LYS A 2 19.54 23.38 -57.11
N TRP A 3 18.73 22.58 -56.43
CA TRP A 3 18.48 21.19 -56.82
C TRP A 3 17.03 21.07 -57.19
N GLY A 4 16.78 20.63 -58.42
CA GLY A 4 15.48 20.51 -59.04
C GLY A 4 14.78 19.23 -58.66
N LEU A 5 13.48 19.35 -58.52
CA LEU A 5 12.50 18.27 -58.28
C LEU A 5 12.15 17.64 -59.64
N LEU A 6 12.49 16.36 -59.82
CA LEU A 6 12.10 15.58 -61.01
C LEU A 6 10.74 14.92 -60.74
N VAL A 7 9.71 15.41 -61.40
CA VAL A 7 8.35 14.80 -61.42
C VAL A 7 8.28 13.82 -62.57
N ALA A 8 8.17 12.52 -62.27
CA ALA A 8 7.90 11.50 -63.28
C ALA A 8 6.36 11.30 -63.42
N ILE A 9 5.84 11.71 -64.57
CA ILE A 9 4.46 11.51 -64.96
C ILE A 9 4.36 10.13 -65.62
N PHE A 10 3.71 9.17 -65.00
CA PHE A 10 3.29 7.91 -65.65
C PHE A 10 1.91 8.08 -66.27
N THR A 11 1.85 8.07 -67.55
CA THR A 11 0.59 7.95 -68.32
C THR A 11 0.17 6.49 -68.40
N PHE A 12 -0.94 6.16 -67.78
CA PHE A 12 -1.58 4.87 -67.98
C PHE A 12 -2.49 4.93 -69.20
N SER A 13 -2.20 4.10 -70.18
CA SER A 13 -3.05 3.84 -71.34
C SER A 13 -4.28 3.03 -70.87
N ALA A 14 -5.45 3.60 -71.04
CA ALA A 14 -6.72 2.89 -70.85
C ALA A 14 -6.92 1.90 -72.03
N CYS A 15 -6.91 0.60 -71.73
CA CYS A 15 -7.53 -0.39 -72.61
C CYS A 15 -9.02 -0.49 -72.27
N ASN A 16 -9.87 0.00 -73.18
CA ASN A 16 -11.30 -0.22 -73.17
C ASN A 16 -11.57 -1.69 -73.55
N ASN A 17 -11.93 -2.52 -72.59
CA ASN A 17 -12.69 -3.75 -72.86
C ASN A 17 -14.11 -3.53 -72.33
N THR A 18 -15.04 -3.29 -73.23
CA THR A 18 -16.46 -3.41 -73.03
C THR A 18 -16.79 -4.88 -72.91
N GLU A 19 -16.83 -5.40 -71.69
CA GLU A 19 -17.53 -6.64 -71.37
C GLU A 19 -18.95 -6.30 -70.96
N GLU A 20 -19.86 -6.97 -71.61
CA GLU A 20 -21.30 -6.87 -71.42
C GLU A 20 -21.66 -7.13 -69.94
N ILE A 21 -22.39 -6.19 -69.35
CA ILE A 21 -22.98 -6.34 -68.01
C ILE A 21 -24.16 -7.35 -68.19
N GLU A 22 -23.87 -8.60 -67.92
CA GLU A 22 -24.96 -9.55 -67.59
C GLU A 22 -25.52 -9.10 -66.22
N ASN A 23 -26.81 -8.73 -66.26
CA ASN A 23 -27.64 -8.45 -65.11
C ASN A 23 -27.92 -9.75 -64.34
N GLY A 24 -26.89 -10.33 -63.71
CA GLY A 24 -26.99 -11.52 -62.88
C GLY A 24 -27.20 -11.10 -61.44
N GLY A 25 -28.24 -11.62 -60.83
CA GLY A 25 -28.77 -11.32 -59.50
C GLY A 25 -27.74 -11.11 -58.37
N THR A 26 -28.04 -10.17 -57.53
CA THR A 26 -27.31 -9.65 -56.35
C THR A 26 -26.99 -10.69 -55.25
N ASN A 27 -26.15 -11.67 -55.53
CA ASN A 27 -25.61 -12.61 -54.54
C ASN A 27 -24.08 -12.68 -54.57
N SER A 28 -23.43 -11.55 -54.78
CA SER A 28 -21.98 -11.49 -54.72
C SER A 28 -21.51 -11.54 -53.26
N LYS A 29 -20.70 -12.54 -52.95
CA LYS A 29 -20.15 -12.78 -51.61
C LYS A 29 -18.78 -12.11 -51.46
N SER A 30 -18.50 -11.62 -50.28
CA SER A 30 -17.15 -11.18 -49.88
C SER A 30 -16.46 -12.32 -49.14
N LYS A 31 -15.19 -12.53 -49.40
CA LYS A 31 -14.37 -13.47 -48.64
C LYS A 31 -13.80 -12.78 -47.41
N VAL A 32 -13.86 -13.45 -46.26
CA VAL A 32 -13.18 -12.99 -45.05
C VAL A 32 -12.29 -14.08 -44.50
N THR A 33 -11.14 -13.68 -43.95
CA THR A 33 -10.23 -14.53 -43.19
C THR A 33 -10.19 -14.06 -41.75
N ILE A 34 -9.95 -14.97 -40.82
CA ILE A 34 -9.96 -14.70 -39.39
C ILE A 34 -8.53 -14.69 -38.86
N ASP A 35 -8.20 -13.63 -38.11
CA ASP A 35 -6.96 -13.47 -37.36
C ASP A 35 -7.31 -13.31 -35.88
N ILE A 36 -6.91 -14.28 -35.06
CA ILE A 36 -7.17 -14.27 -33.60
C ILE A 36 -5.85 -13.96 -32.89
N THR A 37 -5.91 -13.03 -31.98
CA THR A 37 -4.82 -12.75 -31.05
C THR A 37 -5.32 -12.86 -29.62
N GLU A 38 -4.49 -13.34 -28.69
CA GLU A 38 -4.83 -13.34 -27.26
C GLU A 38 -4.26 -12.10 -26.56
N SER A 39 -5.05 -11.49 -25.70
CA SER A 39 -4.58 -10.46 -24.80
C SER A 39 -4.27 -11.02 -23.41
N ASN A 40 -3.31 -10.43 -22.72
CA ASN A 40 -3.14 -10.63 -21.29
C ASN A 40 -4.29 -9.96 -20.53
N TYR A 41 -4.38 -10.22 -19.22
CA TYR A 41 -5.26 -9.47 -18.34
C TYR A 41 -5.01 -7.97 -18.50
N GLU A 42 -6.09 -7.23 -18.76
CA GLU A 42 -6.02 -5.78 -18.93
C GLU A 42 -6.03 -5.08 -17.59
N ASP A 43 -5.31 -3.97 -17.56
CA ASP A 43 -5.50 -2.92 -16.57
C ASP A 43 -6.74 -2.09 -16.96
N ILE A 44 -7.70 -1.96 -16.07
CA ILE A 44 -8.99 -1.28 -16.36
C ILE A 44 -8.81 0.22 -16.61
N ASN A 45 -7.67 0.81 -16.29
CA ASN A 45 -7.45 2.24 -16.35
C ASN A 45 -7.19 2.83 -17.76
N THR A 46 -7.32 2.06 -18.85
CA THR A 46 -7.00 2.60 -20.18
C THR A 46 -8.12 3.45 -20.81
N HIS A 47 -9.34 3.53 -20.26
CA HIS A 47 -10.47 4.15 -20.95
C HIS A 47 -11.33 5.16 -20.17
N THR A 48 -11.13 5.36 -18.90
CA THR A 48 -11.77 6.47 -18.20
C THR A 48 -10.75 7.20 -17.35
N ARG A 49 -10.35 8.39 -17.79
CA ARG A 49 -9.70 9.40 -16.95
C ARG A 49 -10.69 9.96 -15.91
N ALA A 50 -11.40 9.12 -15.22
CA ALA A 50 -11.75 9.40 -13.85
C ALA A 50 -10.54 8.95 -13.06
N HIS A 51 -9.62 9.85 -12.82
CA HIS A 51 -8.73 9.81 -11.68
C HIS A 51 -9.71 9.68 -10.49
N VAL A 52 -10.02 8.45 -10.11
CA VAL A 52 -10.39 8.18 -8.73
C VAL A 52 -9.11 8.59 -8.00
N GLY A 53 -9.12 9.77 -7.38
CA GLY A 53 -7.97 10.34 -6.71
C GLY A 53 -7.36 9.24 -5.88
N GLU A 54 -6.02 9.15 -5.87
CA GLU A 54 -5.29 8.18 -5.06
C GLU A 54 -5.98 8.18 -3.70
N THR A 55 -6.70 7.10 -3.41
CA THR A 55 -7.43 7.00 -2.13
C THR A 55 -6.37 7.16 -1.07
N ASN A 56 -6.44 8.24 -0.30
CA ASN A 56 -5.46 8.49 0.73
C ASN A 56 -5.66 7.39 1.79
N LEU A 57 -4.82 6.35 1.73
CA LEU A 57 -4.89 5.18 2.60
C LEU A 57 -4.80 5.53 4.09
N GLU A 58 -4.25 6.72 4.39
CA GLU A 58 -4.23 7.27 5.75
C GLU A 58 -5.64 7.52 6.29
N ASN A 59 -6.54 7.95 5.42
CA ASN A 59 -7.90 8.34 5.77
C ASN A 59 -8.91 7.20 5.64
N LEU A 60 -8.47 5.99 5.23
CA LEU A 60 -9.37 4.84 5.21
C LEU A 60 -9.85 4.53 6.64
N PRO A 61 -11.15 4.34 6.82
CA PRO A 61 -11.70 3.96 8.11
C PRO A 61 -11.15 2.59 8.53
N GLU A 62 -10.95 2.42 9.83
CA GLU A 62 -10.59 1.13 10.39
C GLU A 62 -11.73 0.13 10.15
N LEU A 63 -11.38 -1.02 9.58
CA LEU A 63 -12.31 -2.13 9.39
C LEU A 63 -12.29 -3.07 10.60
N THR A 64 -11.08 -3.38 11.07
CA THR A 64 -10.85 -4.31 12.20
C THR A 64 -9.49 -4.06 12.81
N GLN A 65 -9.30 -4.55 14.03
CA GLN A 65 -7.99 -4.60 14.67
C GLN A 65 -7.52 -6.05 14.75
N ILE A 66 -6.30 -6.31 14.28
CA ILE A 66 -5.65 -7.62 14.37
C ILE A 66 -4.36 -7.45 15.15
N SER A 67 -4.25 -8.11 16.31
CA SER A 67 -3.15 -7.90 17.24
C SER A 67 -3.01 -6.40 17.56
N ASP A 68 -1.82 -5.83 17.41
CA ASP A 68 -1.57 -4.40 17.62
C ASP A 68 -1.58 -3.58 16.32
N CYS A 69 -2.33 -4.02 15.31
CA CYS A 69 -2.50 -3.32 14.05
C CYS A 69 -3.97 -3.00 13.79
N SER A 70 -4.24 -1.75 13.46
CA SER A 70 -5.48 -1.32 12.84
C SER A 70 -5.41 -1.63 11.34
N VAL A 71 -6.43 -2.30 10.82
CA VAL A 71 -6.50 -2.74 9.43
C VAL A 71 -7.66 -2.06 8.72
N ALA A 72 -7.38 -1.49 7.56
CA ALA A 72 -8.37 -1.05 6.60
C ALA A 72 -8.29 -1.91 5.34
N THR A 73 -9.28 -1.80 4.45
CA THR A 73 -9.26 -2.46 3.14
C THR A 73 -9.80 -1.54 2.07
N ASP A 74 -9.23 -1.66 0.88
CA ASP A 74 -9.66 -0.97 -0.32
C ASP A 74 -9.27 -1.78 -1.55
N VAL A 75 -9.87 -1.52 -2.70
CA VAL A 75 -9.55 -2.23 -3.96
C VAL A 75 -9.06 -1.24 -5.00
N GLU A 76 -7.94 -1.55 -5.60
CA GLU A 76 -7.44 -0.85 -6.78
C GLU A 76 -7.41 -1.78 -7.99
N SER A 77 -7.60 -1.25 -9.19
CA SER A 77 -7.18 -1.94 -10.40
C SER A 77 -5.65 -1.94 -10.40
N ASP A 78 -5.05 -3.11 -10.49
CA ASP A 78 -3.59 -3.24 -10.41
C ASP A 78 -2.95 -2.67 -11.68
N THR A 79 -2.28 -1.53 -11.52
CA THR A 79 -1.52 -0.86 -12.58
C THR A 79 -0.10 -1.39 -12.72
N ALA A 80 0.23 -2.50 -12.10
CA ALA A 80 1.55 -3.09 -12.29
C ALA A 80 1.74 -3.30 -13.80
N LYS A 81 2.40 -2.34 -14.43
CA LYS A 81 2.94 -2.45 -15.77
C LYS A 81 3.88 -3.65 -15.74
N ASP A 82 3.34 -4.81 -16.08
CA ASP A 82 4.16 -5.84 -16.62
C ASP A 82 4.69 -5.24 -17.93
N GLU A 83 5.89 -4.64 -17.89
CA GLU A 83 6.55 -4.06 -19.06
C GLU A 83 6.77 -5.08 -20.19
N ARG A 84 6.24 -6.27 -20.03
CA ARG A 84 6.24 -7.41 -20.96
C ARG A 84 4.84 -7.75 -21.50
N ALA A 85 3.89 -6.84 -21.47
CA ALA A 85 2.64 -6.98 -22.24
C ALA A 85 2.87 -6.86 -23.77
N ALA A 86 4.05 -7.24 -24.23
CA ALA A 86 4.25 -7.60 -25.63
C ALA A 86 3.51 -8.95 -25.83
N THR A 87 2.61 -9.01 -26.78
CA THR A 87 2.02 -10.20 -27.36
C THR A 87 2.98 -11.40 -27.24
N ARG A 88 2.83 -12.18 -26.15
CA ARG A 88 3.54 -13.46 -26.06
C ARG A 88 2.93 -14.33 -27.14
N ALA A 89 3.78 -14.76 -28.07
CA ALA A 89 3.42 -15.84 -28.96
C ALA A 89 2.86 -17.00 -28.12
N ILE A 90 1.68 -17.49 -28.48
CA ILE A 90 0.99 -18.57 -27.77
C ILE A 90 1.91 -19.79 -27.84
N THR A 91 2.48 -20.17 -26.71
CA THR A 91 3.45 -21.27 -26.66
C THR A 91 2.74 -22.64 -26.69
N THR A 92 1.47 -22.69 -26.30
CA THR A 92 0.66 -23.91 -26.30
C THR A 92 -0.47 -23.76 -27.32
N PRO A 93 -0.55 -24.61 -28.35
CA PRO A 93 -1.66 -24.58 -29.29
C PRO A 93 -3.00 -24.72 -28.58
N THR A 94 -3.92 -23.81 -28.85
CA THR A 94 -5.25 -23.75 -28.22
C THR A 94 -6.33 -23.82 -29.30
N HIS A 95 -7.35 -24.66 -29.10
CA HIS A 95 -8.46 -24.79 -30.02
C HIS A 95 -9.46 -23.67 -29.80
N TYR A 96 -9.90 -23.04 -30.92
CA TYR A 96 -10.88 -21.96 -30.95
C TYR A 96 -12.04 -22.28 -31.87
N LYS A 97 -13.24 -21.82 -31.48
CA LYS A 97 -14.40 -21.70 -32.35
C LYS A 97 -14.69 -20.22 -32.63
N VAL A 98 -15.15 -19.94 -33.85
CA VAL A 98 -15.57 -18.58 -34.24
C VAL A 98 -16.99 -18.67 -34.79
N ARG A 99 -17.91 -17.97 -34.14
CA ARG A 99 -19.29 -17.80 -34.59
C ARG A 99 -19.48 -16.48 -35.27
N VAL A 100 -20.29 -16.46 -36.33
CA VAL A 100 -20.60 -15.25 -37.08
C VAL A 100 -22.12 -15.03 -37.10
N TYR A 101 -22.52 -13.83 -36.73
CA TYR A 101 -23.91 -13.42 -36.62
C TYR A 101 -24.18 -12.25 -37.56
N GLN A 102 -25.34 -12.33 -38.25
CA GLN A 102 -25.98 -11.20 -38.95
C GLN A 102 -27.20 -10.79 -38.12
N GLY A 103 -27.11 -9.64 -37.44
CA GLY A 103 -28.11 -9.29 -36.42
C GLY A 103 -28.13 -10.36 -35.31
N SER A 104 -29.28 -10.99 -35.09
CA SER A 104 -29.45 -12.08 -34.12
C SER A 104 -29.26 -13.48 -34.69
N THR A 105 -29.06 -13.63 -35.99
CA THR A 105 -29.00 -14.92 -36.65
C THR A 105 -27.57 -15.40 -36.84
N LYS A 106 -27.23 -16.60 -36.33
CA LYS A 106 -25.96 -17.27 -36.60
C LYS A 106 -25.92 -17.71 -38.06
N VAL A 107 -24.98 -17.18 -38.85
CA VAL A 107 -24.83 -17.44 -40.28
C VAL A 107 -23.61 -18.29 -40.63
N GLY A 108 -22.71 -18.51 -39.66
CA GLY A 108 -21.53 -19.34 -39.86
C GLY A 108 -20.82 -19.70 -38.55
N GLU A 109 -20.04 -20.77 -38.61
CA GLU A 109 -19.16 -21.20 -37.53
C GLU A 109 -17.88 -21.81 -38.14
N LEU A 110 -16.74 -21.49 -37.56
CA LEU A 110 -15.44 -22.04 -37.91
C LEU A 110 -14.82 -22.65 -36.65
N SER A 111 -13.98 -23.66 -36.83
CA SER A 111 -13.14 -24.20 -35.76
C SER A 111 -11.71 -24.43 -36.23
N GLY A 112 -10.76 -24.36 -35.33
CA GLY A 112 -9.35 -24.53 -35.65
C GLY A 112 -8.42 -24.31 -34.44
N VAL A 113 -7.15 -24.52 -34.67
CA VAL A 113 -6.08 -24.39 -33.66
C VAL A 113 -5.33 -23.09 -33.88
N LEU A 114 -5.23 -22.30 -32.82
CA LEU A 114 -4.36 -21.11 -32.73
C LEU A 114 -3.01 -21.53 -32.13
N ALA A 115 -1.94 -21.39 -32.92
CA ALA A 115 -0.57 -21.66 -32.51
C ALA A 115 0.33 -20.48 -32.90
N GLY A 116 0.99 -19.88 -31.94
CA GLY A 116 1.67 -18.59 -32.15
C GLY A 116 0.64 -17.51 -32.50
N ASN A 117 0.77 -16.92 -33.70
CA ASN A 117 -0.20 -15.95 -34.24
C ASN A 117 -0.94 -16.52 -35.47
N SER A 118 -0.95 -17.83 -35.66
CA SER A 118 -1.53 -18.47 -36.82
C SER A 118 -2.73 -19.32 -36.41
N PHE A 119 -3.89 -19.02 -36.97
CA PHE A 119 -5.09 -19.84 -36.84
C PHE A 119 -5.15 -20.85 -38.01
N THR A 120 -5.05 -22.15 -37.67
CA THR A 120 -5.14 -23.25 -38.65
C THR A 120 -6.51 -23.92 -38.52
N PRO A 121 -7.35 -23.92 -39.56
CA PRO A 121 -8.66 -24.57 -39.54
C PRO A 121 -8.51 -26.07 -39.29
N ASP A 122 -9.53 -26.65 -38.65
CA ASP A 122 -9.65 -28.09 -38.51
C ASP A 122 -9.77 -28.78 -39.90
N ALA A 123 -9.37 -30.05 -39.97
CA ALA A 123 -9.41 -30.81 -41.19
C ALA A 123 -10.85 -30.81 -41.80
N GLY A 124 -10.93 -30.45 -43.07
CA GLY A 124 -12.22 -30.35 -43.78
C GLY A 124 -12.98 -29.04 -43.60
N THR A 125 -12.44 -28.08 -42.86
CA THR A 125 -12.98 -26.72 -42.71
C THR A 125 -12.12 -25.69 -43.45
N SER A 126 -12.67 -24.51 -43.72
CA SER A 126 -11.94 -23.38 -44.31
C SER A 126 -11.85 -22.23 -43.33
N ASN A 127 -10.75 -21.50 -43.32
CA ASN A 127 -10.64 -20.23 -42.60
C ASN A 127 -11.28 -19.05 -43.32
N GLN A 128 -11.98 -19.32 -44.42
CA GLN A 128 -12.67 -18.32 -45.20
C GLN A 128 -14.18 -18.50 -45.10
N LEU A 129 -14.89 -17.41 -44.94
CA LEU A 129 -16.34 -17.34 -44.94
C LEU A 129 -16.79 -16.47 -46.10
N ASP A 130 -17.79 -16.97 -46.85
CA ASP A 130 -18.46 -16.22 -47.91
C ASP A 130 -19.65 -15.46 -47.32
N LEU A 131 -19.50 -14.16 -47.10
CA LEU A 131 -20.51 -13.30 -46.51
C LEU A 131 -21.11 -12.35 -47.54
N LYS A 132 -22.38 -11.91 -47.35
CA LYS A 132 -23.01 -10.90 -48.20
C LYS A 132 -22.26 -9.59 -48.15
N ARG A 133 -22.17 -8.89 -49.30
CA ARG A 133 -21.56 -7.56 -49.41
C ARG A 133 -22.39 -6.51 -48.65
N ASN A 134 -21.74 -5.38 -48.26
CA ASN A 134 -22.37 -4.25 -47.58
C ASN A 134 -23.22 -4.67 -46.37
N THR A 135 -22.77 -5.68 -45.65
CA THR A 135 -23.49 -6.26 -44.50
C THR A 135 -22.62 -6.30 -43.27
N THR A 136 -23.18 -5.87 -42.14
CA THR A 136 -22.48 -5.88 -40.85
C THR A 136 -22.67 -7.22 -40.14
N TYR A 137 -21.58 -7.77 -39.66
CA TYR A 137 -21.53 -9.02 -38.93
C TYR A 137 -20.86 -8.85 -37.59
N THR A 138 -21.29 -9.66 -36.62
CA THR A 138 -20.61 -9.82 -35.33
C THR A 138 -19.87 -11.15 -35.32
N PHE A 139 -18.58 -11.11 -35.07
CA PHE A 139 -17.71 -12.28 -34.93
C PHE A 139 -17.41 -12.50 -33.47
N VAL A 140 -17.55 -13.73 -32.99
CA VAL A 140 -17.28 -14.11 -31.60
C VAL A 140 -16.40 -15.34 -31.57
N CYS A 141 -15.18 -15.23 -31.09
CA CYS A 141 -14.30 -16.38 -30.89
C CYS A 141 -14.28 -16.78 -29.41
N PHE A 142 -14.07 -18.07 -29.15
CA PHE A 142 -13.91 -18.61 -27.81
C PHE A 142 -13.11 -19.90 -27.86
N ASN A 143 -12.35 -20.16 -26.78
CA ASN A 143 -11.53 -21.35 -26.67
C ASN A 143 -12.30 -22.55 -26.06
N GLU A 144 -11.63 -23.68 -25.94
CA GLU A 144 -12.22 -24.96 -25.46
C GLU A 144 -12.62 -24.93 -23.97
N ASP A 145 -12.17 -23.93 -23.17
CA ASP A 145 -12.58 -23.74 -21.79
C ASP A 145 -13.92 -23.00 -21.63
N VAL A 146 -14.59 -22.72 -22.77
CA VAL A 146 -15.89 -22.05 -22.82
C VAL A 146 -16.91 -23.00 -23.43
N ASP A 147 -17.96 -23.29 -22.67
CA ASP A 147 -19.09 -24.12 -23.15
C ASP A 147 -20.07 -23.32 -23.97
N SER A 148 -20.81 -24.00 -24.86
CA SER A 148 -21.88 -23.41 -25.67
C SER A 148 -23.24 -23.88 -25.17
N ASN A 149 -24.15 -22.95 -24.90
CA ASN A 149 -25.54 -23.25 -24.59
C ASN A 149 -26.44 -22.42 -25.54
N GLY A 150 -26.82 -23.03 -26.67
CA GLY A 150 -27.43 -22.30 -27.77
C GLY A 150 -26.48 -21.25 -28.33
N ASP A 151 -26.93 -19.99 -28.38
CA ASP A 151 -26.10 -18.86 -28.79
C ASP A 151 -25.24 -18.28 -27.64
N ASN A 152 -25.60 -18.54 -26.40
CA ASN A 152 -24.84 -18.09 -25.25
C ASN A 152 -23.59 -18.94 -25.03
N LEU A 153 -22.60 -18.32 -24.42
CA LEU A 153 -21.34 -18.93 -24.02
C LEU A 153 -21.26 -18.99 -22.49
N GLU A 154 -20.95 -20.15 -21.93
CA GLU A 154 -20.94 -20.36 -20.49
C GLU A 154 -19.51 -20.63 -20.00
N VAL A 155 -19.18 -20.04 -18.86
CA VAL A 155 -17.87 -20.23 -18.22
C VAL A 155 -18.09 -20.61 -16.76
N VAL A 156 -17.42 -21.69 -16.32
CA VAL A 156 -17.41 -22.13 -14.93
C VAL A 156 -16.20 -21.56 -14.20
N LEU A 157 -16.31 -21.36 -12.88
CA LEU A 157 -15.25 -20.78 -12.04
C LEU A 157 -13.92 -21.49 -12.19
N ALA A 158 -13.91 -22.81 -12.27
CA ALA A 158 -12.69 -23.61 -12.45
C ALA A 158 -11.92 -23.28 -13.76
N LYS A 159 -12.57 -22.61 -14.73
CA LYS A 159 -11.99 -22.18 -16.00
C LYS A 159 -11.76 -20.67 -16.07
N ALA A 160 -11.96 -19.93 -14.97
CA ALA A 160 -11.84 -18.47 -14.95
C ALA A 160 -10.45 -17.97 -15.38
N ALA A 161 -9.39 -18.72 -15.07
CA ALA A 161 -8.01 -18.38 -15.43
C ALA A 161 -7.71 -18.52 -16.92
N THR A 162 -8.36 -19.45 -17.63
CA THR A 162 -7.96 -19.91 -18.96
C THR A 162 -9.02 -19.70 -20.04
N ALA A 163 -10.29 -19.58 -19.64
CA ALA A 163 -11.38 -19.30 -20.57
C ALA A 163 -11.19 -17.94 -21.27
N ARG A 164 -11.34 -17.95 -22.60
CA ARG A 164 -11.16 -16.75 -23.43
C ARG A 164 -12.33 -16.56 -24.39
N ILE A 165 -12.77 -15.31 -24.48
CA ILE A 165 -13.83 -14.88 -25.41
C ILE A 165 -13.35 -13.59 -26.07
N GLY A 166 -13.50 -13.53 -27.41
CA GLY A 166 -13.25 -12.34 -28.22
C GLY A 166 -14.47 -11.95 -29.04
N ARG A 167 -14.69 -10.66 -29.25
CA ARG A 167 -15.79 -10.14 -30.06
C ARG A 167 -15.28 -9.00 -30.94
N SER A 168 -15.68 -9.04 -32.23
CA SER A 168 -15.42 -8.00 -33.22
C SER A 168 -16.64 -7.77 -34.08
N THR A 169 -16.81 -6.55 -34.56
CA THR A 169 -17.88 -6.20 -35.53
C THR A 169 -17.23 -5.69 -36.79
N PHE A 170 -17.69 -6.18 -37.94
CA PHE A 170 -17.13 -5.83 -39.23
C PHE A 170 -18.22 -5.70 -40.29
N THR A 171 -18.09 -4.70 -41.18
CA THR A 171 -18.96 -4.52 -42.32
C THR A 171 -18.20 -4.90 -43.59
N THR A 172 -18.72 -5.85 -44.35
CA THR A 172 -18.15 -6.31 -45.61
C THR A 172 -18.18 -5.21 -46.66
N SER A 173 -17.15 -5.15 -47.52
CA SER A 173 -17.09 -4.16 -48.60
C SER A 173 -18.07 -4.46 -49.72
N GLY A 174 -18.42 -3.42 -50.49
CA GLY A 174 -19.27 -3.53 -51.68
C GLY A 174 -18.55 -4.08 -52.93
N ASP A 175 -17.21 -4.03 -52.94
CA ASP A 175 -16.38 -4.46 -54.07
C ASP A 175 -16.04 -5.95 -54.09
N GLY A 176 -16.39 -6.68 -53.01
CA GLY A 176 -16.11 -8.10 -52.87
C GLY A 176 -14.65 -8.44 -52.54
N SER A 177 -13.86 -7.47 -52.11
CA SER A 177 -12.48 -7.70 -51.67
C SER A 177 -12.42 -8.64 -50.45
N THR A 178 -11.34 -9.42 -50.37
CA THR A 178 -11.08 -10.26 -49.20
C THR A 178 -10.63 -9.38 -48.04
N ALA A 179 -11.27 -9.53 -46.87
CA ALA A 179 -10.93 -8.81 -45.67
C ALA A 179 -10.39 -9.76 -44.59
N MET A 180 -9.46 -9.26 -43.79
CA MET A 180 -8.96 -9.92 -42.59
C MET A 180 -9.66 -9.36 -41.35
N ILE A 181 -10.36 -10.22 -40.62
CA ILE A 181 -11.09 -9.87 -39.40
C ILE A 181 -10.19 -10.17 -38.19
N LYS A 182 -9.77 -9.13 -37.52
CA LYS A 182 -8.98 -9.25 -36.30
C LYS A 182 -9.89 -9.38 -35.09
N ILE A 183 -9.69 -10.41 -34.28
CA ILE A 183 -10.42 -10.66 -33.04
C ILE A 183 -9.40 -10.80 -31.91
N VAL A 184 -9.57 -9.99 -30.87
CA VAL A 184 -8.75 -10.11 -29.66
C VAL A 184 -9.52 -10.96 -28.67
N ALA A 185 -9.01 -12.15 -28.37
CA ALA A 185 -9.54 -13.05 -27.35
C ALA A 185 -9.00 -12.61 -25.98
N LYS A 186 -9.92 -12.20 -25.09
CA LYS A 186 -9.65 -11.72 -23.74
C LYS A 186 -10.03 -12.78 -22.72
N HIS A 187 -9.47 -12.73 -21.51
CA HIS A 187 -9.91 -13.61 -20.43
C HIS A 187 -11.40 -13.37 -20.11
N ALA A 188 -12.16 -14.44 -20.03
CA ALA A 188 -13.55 -14.39 -19.60
C ALA A 188 -13.69 -14.23 -18.09
N GLY A 189 -12.68 -14.63 -17.31
CA GLY A 189 -12.56 -14.37 -15.88
C GLY A 189 -11.86 -13.06 -15.56
N ALA A 190 -11.65 -12.82 -14.27
CA ALA A 190 -10.83 -11.76 -13.68
C ALA A 190 -9.84 -12.38 -12.70
N ARG A 191 -8.83 -11.61 -12.28
CA ARG A 191 -7.90 -12.02 -11.22
C ARG A 191 -7.85 -10.99 -10.09
N VAL A 192 -7.80 -11.50 -8.85
CA VAL A 192 -7.73 -10.70 -7.63
C VAL A 192 -6.56 -11.21 -6.80
N ARG A 193 -5.81 -10.32 -6.17
CA ARG A 193 -4.81 -10.67 -5.14
C ARG A 193 -4.95 -9.77 -3.93
N THR A 194 -4.39 -10.19 -2.80
CA THR A 194 -4.20 -9.33 -1.64
C THR A 194 -2.86 -8.62 -1.72
N LYS A 195 -2.82 -7.38 -1.21
CA LYS A 195 -1.61 -6.54 -1.14
C LYS A 195 -1.52 -5.95 0.26
N ILE A 196 -0.79 -6.64 1.15
CA ILE A 196 -0.50 -6.15 2.50
C ILE A 196 0.47 -4.97 2.38
N MET A 197 0.19 -3.92 3.13
CA MET A 197 0.94 -2.66 3.07
C MET A 197 1.27 -2.18 4.48
N ALA A 198 2.51 -1.72 4.69
CA ALA A 198 2.98 -1.27 5.99
C ALA A 198 3.93 -0.07 5.88
N TYR A 199 4.12 0.69 6.96
CA TYR A 199 5.10 1.77 7.05
C TYR A 199 6.53 1.29 7.25
N LYS A 200 6.69 0.06 7.72
CA LYS A 200 7.98 -0.59 7.96
C LYS A 200 8.07 -1.87 7.12
N HIS A 201 9.28 -2.27 6.74
CA HIS A 201 9.48 -3.48 5.96
C HIS A 201 8.96 -4.73 6.69
N ILE A 202 8.41 -5.65 5.90
CA ILE A 202 7.84 -6.90 6.35
C ILE A 202 8.95 -7.96 6.28
N VAL A 203 9.44 -8.40 7.43
CA VAL A 203 10.64 -9.25 7.55
C VAL A 203 10.34 -10.74 7.65
N LYS A 204 9.07 -11.11 7.83
CA LYS A 204 8.61 -12.51 7.80
C LYS A 204 7.50 -12.66 6.78
N PRO A 205 7.48 -13.77 6.02
CA PRO A 205 6.37 -14.08 5.14
C PRO A 205 5.06 -14.19 5.91
N PHE A 206 3.95 -13.89 5.24
CA PHE A 206 2.62 -14.19 5.75
C PHE A 206 2.18 -15.57 5.30
N LYS A 207 1.53 -16.30 6.21
CA LYS A 207 0.69 -17.45 5.89
C LYS A 207 -0.76 -17.07 6.11
N ALA A 208 -1.55 -17.21 5.07
CA ALA A 208 -2.95 -16.83 5.09
C ALA A 208 -3.78 -17.69 4.16
N THR A 209 -5.10 -17.62 4.32
CA THR A 209 -6.08 -18.18 3.39
C THR A 209 -6.96 -17.07 2.84
N PHE A 210 -7.36 -17.21 1.57
CA PHE A 210 -8.32 -16.38 0.88
C PHE A 210 -9.61 -17.18 0.70
N SER A 211 -10.73 -16.65 1.17
CA SER A 211 -12.04 -17.32 1.09
C SER A 211 -13.17 -16.29 0.99
N SER A 212 -14.39 -16.74 0.77
CA SER A 212 -15.55 -15.86 0.86
C SER A 212 -16.22 -15.96 2.22
N ASN A 213 -16.81 -14.85 2.66
CA ASN A 213 -17.67 -14.76 3.85
C ASN A 213 -19.16 -14.97 3.53
N THR A 214 -19.50 -15.10 2.25
CA THR A 214 -20.87 -15.28 1.74
C THR A 214 -20.90 -16.37 0.63
N PRO A 215 -22.06 -17.00 0.36
CA PRO A 215 -22.21 -18.05 -0.66
C PRO A 215 -22.61 -17.49 -2.03
N ASP A 216 -22.39 -16.22 -2.33
CA ASP A 216 -22.88 -15.55 -3.55
C ASP A 216 -21.79 -15.25 -4.58
N ILE A 217 -20.64 -15.91 -4.47
CA ILE A 217 -19.58 -15.82 -5.46
C ILE A 217 -20.00 -16.56 -6.74
N PRO A 218 -20.00 -15.92 -7.93
CA PRO A 218 -20.35 -16.57 -9.18
C PRO A 218 -19.50 -17.83 -9.45
N THR A 219 -20.17 -18.98 -9.60
CA THR A 219 -19.54 -20.25 -9.94
C THR A 219 -19.73 -20.61 -11.42
N LYS A 220 -20.73 -20.00 -12.07
CA LYS A 220 -21.00 -20.11 -13.50
C LYS A 220 -21.62 -18.82 -14.03
N VAL A 221 -21.14 -18.35 -15.15
CA VAL A 221 -21.67 -17.18 -15.85
C VAL A 221 -22.02 -17.53 -17.30
N SER A 222 -22.97 -16.79 -17.86
CA SER A 222 -23.34 -16.82 -19.27
C SER A 222 -22.97 -15.51 -19.94
N PHE A 223 -22.24 -15.57 -21.04
CA PHE A 223 -21.95 -14.44 -21.92
C PHE A 223 -22.89 -14.44 -23.11
N ASN A 224 -23.59 -13.34 -23.32
CA ASN A 224 -24.41 -13.14 -24.50
C ASN A 224 -23.60 -12.44 -25.61
N PRO A 225 -23.29 -13.10 -26.72
CA PRO A 225 -22.47 -12.54 -27.80
C PRO A 225 -23.07 -11.29 -28.46
N LEU A 226 -24.38 -11.15 -28.47
CA LEU A 226 -25.08 -10.06 -29.14
C LEU A 226 -25.09 -8.80 -28.31
N THR A 227 -25.38 -8.92 -27.01
CA THR A 227 -25.43 -7.79 -26.08
C THR A 227 -24.07 -7.48 -25.45
N ASN A 228 -23.07 -8.37 -25.61
CA ASN A 228 -21.75 -8.26 -25.03
C ASN A 228 -21.79 -8.13 -23.49
N SER A 229 -22.63 -8.93 -22.85
CA SER A 229 -22.85 -8.85 -21.40
C SER A 229 -22.77 -10.21 -20.73
N TYR A 230 -22.36 -10.22 -19.46
CA TYR A 230 -22.34 -11.40 -18.62
C TYR A 230 -23.55 -11.41 -17.68
N THR A 231 -24.04 -12.62 -17.39
CA THR A 231 -25.09 -12.88 -16.39
C THR A 231 -24.68 -14.05 -15.52
N THR A 232 -24.81 -13.93 -14.22
CA THR A 232 -24.53 -15.02 -13.28
C THR A 232 -25.63 -16.07 -13.37
N LEU A 233 -25.26 -17.33 -13.57
CA LEU A 233 -26.16 -18.47 -13.61
C LEU A 233 -26.24 -19.23 -12.28
N SER A 234 -25.12 -19.30 -11.56
CA SER A 234 -25.06 -19.95 -10.26
C SER A 234 -23.97 -19.30 -9.39
N SER A 235 -24.16 -19.38 -8.08
CA SER A 235 -23.22 -18.88 -7.07
C SER A 235 -23.07 -19.88 -5.94
N ALA A 236 -21.93 -19.85 -5.26
CA ALA A 236 -21.64 -20.60 -4.04
C ALA A 236 -20.57 -19.86 -3.22
N ALA A 237 -20.24 -20.36 -2.05
CA ALA A 237 -19.06 -19.92 -1.31
C ALA A 237 -17.79 -20.26 -2.11
N PHE A 238 -16.84 -19.32 -2.12
CA PHE A 238 -15.52 -19.54 -2.70
C PHE A 238 -14.72 -20.51 -1.82
N VAL A 239 -14.21 -21.57 -2.43
CA VAL A 239 -13.38 -22.55 -1.71
C VAL A 239 -12.10 -21.86 -1.25
N ALA A 240 -11.74 -22.06 0.01
CA ALA A 240 -10.54 -21.45 0.58
C ALA A 240 -9.28 -21.86 -0.18
N GLU A 241 -8.49 -20.89 -0.58
CA GLU A 241 -7.21 -21.06 -1.27
C GLU A 241 -6.08 -20.50 -0.41
N GLU A 242 -4.88 -21.03 -0.61
CA GLU A 242 -3.66 -20.51 0.02
C GLU A 242 -3.39 -19.09 -0.49
N ASN A 243 -3.11 -18.17 0.44
CA ASN A 243 -2.84 -16.76 0.16
C ASN A 243 -1.55 -16.29 0.86
N ASN A 244 -0.52 -17.12 0.83
CA ASN A 244 0.77 -16.78 1.40
C ASN A 244 1.43 -15.66 0.61
N SER A 245 2.08 -14.75 1.31
CA SER A 245 2.79 -13.65 0.68
C SER A 245 4.24 -13.53 1.19
N PRO A 246 5.19 -13.13 0.33
CA PRO A 246 6.62 -13.10 0.65
C PRO A 246 6.98 -11.95 1.59
N LEU A 247 8.27 -11.83 1.89
CA LEU A 247 8.85 -10.61 2.46
C LEU A 247 8.51 -9.40 1.59
N SER A 248 8.41 -8.22 2.21
CA SER A 248 8.27 -7.01 1.41
C SER A 248 9.54 -6.74 0.59
N THR A 249 9.35 -6.17 -0.58
CA THR A 249 10.45 -5.50 -1.28
C THR A 249 10.87 -4.27 -0.48
N GLU A 250 12.17 -3.92 -0.51
CA GLU A 250 12.63 -2.68 0.09
C GLU A 250 11.93 -1.49 -0.58
N ALA A 251 11.32 -0.64 0.23
CA ALA A 251 10.86 0.63 -0.27
C ALA A 251 12.07 1.49 -0.61
N LYS A 252 12.17 1.95 -1.84
CA LYS A 252 13.15 2.96 -2.21
C LYS A 252 12.63 4.30 -1.69
N PHE A 253 13.20 4.78 -0.60
CA PHE A 253 13.01 6.16 -0.18
C PHE A 253 13.69 7.08 -1.20
N THR A 254 12.93 7.72 -2.06
CA THR A 254 13.45 8.65 -3.05
C THR A 254 13.35 10.07 -2.50
N GLY A 255 14.50 10.68 -2.24
CA GLY A 255 14.61 12.09 -1.84
C GLY A 255 14.35 12.36 -0.36
N SER A 256 14.29 13.66 0.01
CA SER A 256 14.00 14.14 1.36
C SER A 256 12.54 13.96 1.78
N GLY A 257 11.68 13.53 0.86
CA GLY A 257 10.31 13.15 1.14
C GLY A 257 10.27 11.73 1.67
N TYR A 258 9.91 11.57 2.92
CA TYR A 258 9.52 10.28 3.49
C TYR A 258 8.40 9.75 2.64
N GLY A 259 8.76 8.84 1.73
CA GLY A 259 7.94 8.38 0.63
C GLY A 259 6.52 8.04 1.07
N GLY A 260 5.59 8.27 0.16
CA GLY A 260 4.18 8.10 0.42
C GLY A 260 3.87 6.81 1.15
N TYR A 261 3.01 6.88 2.08
CA TYR A 261 2.49 5.78 2.88
C TYR A 261 1.59 4.86 2.04
N PRO A 262 1.60 3.58 2.36
CA PRO A 262 2.62 2.78 3.01
C PRO A 262 3.68 2.34 2.01
N GLY A 263 4.95 2.49 2.39
CA GLY A 263 6.09 2.25 1.49
C GLY A 263 6.42 0.78 1.22
N PHE A 264 6.02 -0.14 2.09
CA PHE A 264 6.40 -1.55 2.03
C PHE A 264 5.20 -2.42 1.72
N THR A 265 5.34 -3.32 0.73
CA THR A 265 4.24 -4.16 0.27
C THR A 265 4.62 -5.63 0.20
N SER A 266 3.65 -6.50 0.51
CA SER A 266 3.73 -7.95 0.34
C SER A 266 2.47 -8.42 -0.37
N CYS A 267 2.63 -9.03 -1.55
CA CYS A 267 1.51 -9.45 -2.41
C CYS A 267 1.31 -10.96 -2.33
N GLY A 268 0.07 -11.37 -2.11
CA GLY A 268 -0.37 -12.75 -2.24
C GLY A 268 -0.43 -13.23 -3.70
N PRO A 269 -0.74 -14.51 -3.92
CA PRO A 269 -0.95 -15.08 -5.25
C PRO A 269 -2.20 -14.48 -5.93
N TRP A 270 -2.35 -14.76 -7.22
CA TRP A 270 -3.56 -14.43 -7.95
C TRP A 270 -4.64 -15.49 -7.72
N HIS A 271 -5.83 -15.05 -7.35
CA HIS A 271 -7.06 -15.83 -7.29
C HIS A 271 -7.92 -15.46 -8.49
N TYR A 272 -8.45 -16.47 -9.18
CA TYR A 272 -9.22 -16.26 -10.38
C TYR A 272 -10.71 -16.37 -10.09
N VAL A 273 -11.48 -15.41 -10.58
CA VAL A 273 -12.91 -15.26 -10.32
C VAL A 273 -13.66 -14.93 -11.60
N LEU A 274 -14.98 -15.07 -11.59
CA LEU A 274 -15.83 -14.74 -12.72
C LEU A 274 -16.34 -13.29 -12.66
N PRO A 275 -16.71 -12.68 -13.80
CA PRO A 275 -17.35 -11.37 -13.82
C PRO A 275 -18.60 -11.34 -12.94
N GLY A 276 -18.83 -10.20 -12.28
CA GLY A 276 -19.93 -10.06 -11.32
C GLY A 276 -19.55 -10.44 -9.88
N THR A 277 -18.34 -10.98 -9.64
CA THR A 277 -17.84 -11.23 -8.30
C THR A 277 -17.66 -9.91 -7.55
N ASN A 278 -18.15 -9.84 -6.29
CA ASN A 278 -17.97 -8.70 -5.40
C ASN A 278 -16.80 -8.95 -4.45
N VAL A 279 -15.77 -8.12 -4.54
CA VAL A 279 -14.57 -8.24 -3.68
C VAL A 279 -14.89 -8.02 -2.19
N HIS A 280 -15.95 -7.25 -1.88
CA HIS A 280 -16.44 -7.06 -0.51
C HIS A 280 -16.81 -8.38 0.18
N HIS A 281 -17.16 -9.41 -0.58
CA HIS A 281 -17.56 -10.73 -0.08
C HIS A 281 -16.38 -11.68 0.17
N PHE A 282 -15.14 -11.23 -0.03
CA PHE A 282 -13.95 -12.00 0.33
C PHE A 282 -13.41 -11.59 1.70
N GLN A 283 -12.73 -12.55 2.32
CA GLN A 283 -12.00 -12.40 3.57
C GLN A 283 -10.61 -13.02 3.48
N MET A 284 -9.74 -12.62 4.40
CA MET A 284 -8.40 -13.19 4.54
C MET A 284 -8.15 -13.58 6.00
N ASP A 285 -7.83 -14.87 6.23
CA ASP A 285 -7.42 -15.37 7.55
C ASP A 285 -5.91 -15.49 7.60
N ILE A 286 -5.27 -14.66 8.42
CA ILE A 286 -3.82 -14.70 8.66
C ILE A 286 -3.55 -15.64 9.82
N THR A 287 -2.74 -16.67 9.58
CA THR A 287 -2.32 -17.63 10.63
C THR A 287 -0.93 -17.32 11.15
N GLU A 288 -0.04 -16.78 10.30
CA GLU A 288 1.31 -16.36 10.67
C GLU A 288 1.70 -15.12 9.86
N GLY A 289 2.39 -14.19 10.50
CA GLY A 289 2.97 -13.01 9.88
C GLY A 289 3.65 -12.12 10.92
N GLN A 290 4.39 -11.13 10.46
CA GLN A 290 4.99 -10.14 11.35
C GLN A 290 5.04 -8.77 10.68
N VAL A 291 4.48 -7.78 11.35
CA VAL A 291 4.58 -6.35 11.00
C VAL A 291 4.98 -5.59 12.24
N TYR A 292 5.81 -4.58 12.10
CA TYR A 292 6.29 -3.77 13.24
C TYR A 292 6.93 -4.62 14.35
N TRP A 293 7.62 -5.71 13.98
CA TRP A 293 8.20 -6.69 14.90
C TRP A 293 7.18 -7.44 15.77
N LYS A 294 5.89 -7.26 15.50
CA LYS A 294 4.81 -7.91 16.22
C LYS A 294 4.20 -9.02 15.39
N ASN A 295 3.95 -10.16 15.99
CA ASN A 295 3.26 -11.27 15.35
C ASN A 295 1.82 -10.87 15.06
N ILE A 296 1.41 -11.14 13.83
CA ILE A 296 0.08 -10.84 13.33
C ILE A 296 -0.63 -12.13 13.00
N ALA A 297 -1.79 -12.35 13.61
CA ALA A 297 -2.72 -13.43 13.28
C ALA A 297 -4.15 -12.94 13.52
N GLY A 298 -5.08 -13.35 12.69
CA GLY A 298 -6.49 -13.01 12.80
C GLY A 298 -7.19 -12.87 11.46
N ASN A 299 -8.49 -12.63 11.50
CA ASN A 299 -9.36 -12.54 10.35
C ASN A 299 -9.54 -11.08 9.89
N ILE A 300 -9.38 -10.85 8.59
CA ILE A 300 -9.82 -9.63 7.89
C ILE A 300 -11.13 -9.97 7.21
N PRO A 301 -12.28 -9.54 7.76
CA PRO A 301 -13.58 -10.08 7.40
C PRO A 301 -14.09 -9.62 6.03
N LYS A 302 -13.46 -8.58 5.44
CA LYS A 302 -13.83 -8.02 4.14
C LYS A 302 -12.60 -7.47 3.44
N LEU A 303 -12.44 -7.78 2.15
CA LEU A 303 -11.31 -7.28 1.36
C LEU A 303 -11.62 -5.99 0.57
N ALA A 304 -12.84 -5.49 0.69
CA ALA A 304 -13.24 -4.15 0.27
C ALA A 304 -14.20 -3.56 1.30
N ILE A 305 -14.09 -2.26 1.60
CA ILE A 305 -14.96 -1.58 2.57
C ILE A 305 -16.41 -1.48 2.04
N SER A 306 -16.56 -1.37 0.73
CA SER A 306 -17.84 -1.27 0.02
C SER A 306 -17.87 -2.25 -1.16
N ASP A 307 -19.02 -2.39 -1.77
CA ASP A 307 -19.20 -3.23 -2.96
C ASP A 307 -18.22 -2.83 -4.06
N TYR A 308 -17.50 -3.81 -4.57
CA TYR A 308 -16.57 -3.67 -5.69
C TYR A 308 -16.71 -4.86 -6.64
N ILE A 309 -17.37 -4.63 -7.77
CA ILE A 309 -17.70 -5.67 -8.73
C ILE A 309 -16.62 -5.78 -9.79
N VAL A 310 -16.07 -6.98 -9.97
CA VAL A 310 -15.04 -7.22 -10.98
C VAL A 310 -15.64 -7.43 -12.38
N ALA A 311 -14.94 -6.97 -13.40
CA ALA A 311 -15.27 -7.18 -14.81
C ALA A 311 -14.37 -8.27 -15.43
N ALA A 312 -14.82 -8.86 -16.54
CA ALA A 312 -14.01 -9.80 -17.31
C ALA A 312 -12.68 -9.18 -17.74
N ASN A 313 -11.64 -9.99 -17.82
CA ASN A 313 -10.26 -9.61 -18.17
C ASN A 313 -9.58 -8.63 -17.18
N GLY A 314 -10.23 -8.26 -16.08
CA GLY A 314 -9.73 -7.29 -15.12
C GLY A 314 -8.66 -7.86 -14.16
N THR A 315 -7.81 -6.97 -13.67
CA THR A 315 -6.77 -7.23 -12.67
C THR A 315 -6.98 -6.32 -11.47
N TYR A 316 -7.08 -6.90 -10.27
CA TYR A 316 -7.43 -6.18 -9.05
C TYR A 316 -6.50 -6.53 -7.90
N SER A 317 -6.14 -5.54 -7.10
CA SER A 317 -5.46 -5.72 -5.82
C SER A 317 -6.36 -5.26 -4.68
N ALA A 318 -6.73 -6.17 -3.79
CA ALA A 318 -7.31 -5.83 -2.51
C ALA A 318 -6.18 -5.34 -1.59
N ARG A 319 -6.09 -4.03 -1.40
CA ARG A 319 -5.10 -3.39 -0.54
C ARG A 319 -5.48 -3.56 0.92
N VAL A 320 -4.50 -3.95 1.73
CA VAL A 320 -4.65 -4.21 3.16
C VAL A 320 -3.61 -3.38 3.91
N PRO A 321 -3.83 -2.06 4.08
CA PRO A 321 -2.96 -1.24 4.91
C PRO A 321 -3.10 -1.64 6.38
N MET A 322 -1.96 -1.96 6.99
CA MET A 322 -1.83 -2.25 8.40
C MET A 322 -1.17 -1.06 9.09
N LYS A 323 -1.87 -0.41 10.00
CA LYS A 323 -1.41 0.74 10.77
C LYS A 323 -1.08 0.30 12.19
N PRO A 324 0.04 0.77 12.79
CA PRO A 324 0.33 0.42 14.17
C PRO A 324 -0.69 1.09 15.12
N VAL A 325 -0.99 0.43 16.21
CA VAL A 325 -1.81 0.97 17.29
C VAL A 325 -0.88 1.38 18.44
N TYR A 326 -1.00 2.63 18.89
CA TYR A 326 -0.22 3.17 19.99
C TYR A 326 -1.01 3.11 21.29
N THR A 327 -0.26 3.01 22.40
CA THR A 327 -0.84 3.10 23.74
C THR A 327 -0.64 4.51 24.28
N TYR A 328 -1.70 5.11 24.76
CA TYR A 328 -1.70 6.46 25.32
C TYR A 328 -1.93 6.43 26.82
N LEU A 329 -1.38 7.40 27.52
CA LEU A 329 -1.72 7.72 28.89
C LEU A 329 -2.77 8.83 28.86
N PHE A 330 -3.90 8.56 29.46
CA PHE A 330 -5.02 9.50 29.52
C PHE A 330 -4.97 10.37 30.79
N SER A 331 -5.66 11.49 30.74
CA SER A 331 -5.71 12.48 31.83
C SER A 331 -6.21 11.92 33.17
N ASP A 332 -6.91 10.79 33.18
CA ASP A 332 -7.37 10.07 34.37
C ASP A 332 -6.35 9.05 34.93
N GLY A 333 -5.19 8.91 34.27
CA GLY A 333 -4.11 7.98 34.65
C GLY A 333 -4.29 6.56 34.13
N THR A 334 -5.32 6.28 33.34
CA THR A 334 -5.48 5.00 32.63
C THR A 334 -4.71 4.99 31.31
N THR A 335 -4.46 3.80 30.78
CA THR A 335 -3.77 3.64 29.49
C THR A 335 -4.60 2.83 28.51
N GLY A 336 -4.39 3.06 27.20
CA GLY A 336 -5.06 2.32 26.13
C GLY A 336 -4.91 2.98 24.76
N SER A 337 -5.52 2.39 23.73
CA SER A 337 -5.60 3.00 22.40
C SER A 337 -6.68 4.08 22.35
N LEU A 338 -6.54 5.03 21.43
CA LEU A 338 -7.56 6.07 21.22
C LEU A 338 -8.89 5.47 20.75
N ALA A 339 -8.83 4.48 19.86
CA ALA A 339 -10.04 3.82 19.34
C ALA A 339 -10.87 3.13 20.44
N ALA A 340 -10.20 2.49 21.41
CA ALA A 340 -10.87 1.86 22.55
C ALA A 340 -11.35 2.88 23.61
N ASN A 341 -10.88 4.12 23.56
CA ASN A 341 -11.14 5.17 24.55
C ASN A 341 -11.55 6.51 23.91
N PRO A 342 -12.58 6.55 23.06
CA PRO A 342 -12.90 7.72 22.22
C PRO A 342 -13.30 8.98 23.02
N ASN A 343 -13.68 8.81 24.29
CA ASN A 343 -14.11 9.90 25.17
C ASN A 343 -13.03 10.33 26.17
N LYS A 344 -11.81 9.77 26.08
CA LYS A 344 -10.70 10.14 26.97
C LYS A 344 -9.73 11.07 26.28
N HIS A 345 -9.10 11.93 27.06
CA HIS A 345 -8.08 12.86 26.56
C HIS A 345 -6.68 12.31 26.85
N ALA A 346 -5.93 12.01 25.80
CA ALA A 346 -4.54 11.62 25.93
C ALA A 346 -3.71 12.82 26.42
N VAL A 347 -2.79 12.59 27.34
CA VAL A 347 -1.81 13.60 27.83
C VAL A 347 -0.38 13.19 27.51
N ALA A 348 -0.15 11.88 27.28
CA ALA A 348 1.16 11.37 26.89
C ALA A 348 1.01 10.08 26.04
N VAL A 349 2.06 9.75 25.30
CA VAL A 349 2.22 8.47 24.59
C VAL A 349 3.06 7.55 25.47
N VAL A 350 2.61 6.31 25.68
CA VAL A 350 3.39 5.31 26.43
C VAL A 350 4.61 4.89 25.61
N VAL A 351 5.80 5.05 26.18
CA VAL A 351 7.07 4.73 25.52
C VAL A 351 7.75 3.48 26.12
N ASP A 352 7.39 3.13 27.35
CA ASP A 352 7.77 1.86 27.98
C ASP A 352 6.69 1.47 29.01
N ALA A 353 5.96 0.40 28.71
CA ALA A 353 4.89 -0.06 29.58
C ALA A 353 5.40 -0.74 30.86
N ASP A 354 6.52 -1.45 30.77
CA ASP A 354 7.10 -2.17 31.90
C ASP A 354 7.63 -1.18 32.96
N GLN A 355 8.26 -0.09 32.52
CA GLN A 355 8.74 0.98 33.39
C GLN A 355 7.66 2.02 33.71
N ARG A 356 6.47 1.89 33.11
CA ARG A 356 5.37 2.86 33.22
C ARG A 356 5.81 4.27 32.80
N LEU A 357 6.52 4.36 31.66
CA LEU A 357 7.12 5.58 31.15
C LEU A 357 6.29 6.11 29.97
N ALA A 358 5.98 7.41 29.97
CA ALA A 358 5.26 8.06 28.90
C ALA A 358 5.82 9.44 28.56
N ALA A 359 5.79 9.83 27.28
CA ALA A 359 6.23 11.12 26.76
C ALA A 359 5.03 12.04 26.55
N ALA A 360 5.07 13.27 27.05
CA ALA A 360 4.00 14.25 26.86
C ALA A 360 3.70 14.47 25.38
N ILE A 361 2.41 14.56 25.01
CA ILE A 361 2.03 14.88 23.62
C ILE A 361 2.28 16.36 23.27
N GLU A 362 2.48 17.19 24.26
CA GLU A 362 2.76 18.63 24.14
C GLU A 362 4.21 18.94 24.55
N GLU A 363 4.73 20.07 24.07
CA GLU A 363 6.04 20.59 24.44
C GLU A 363 5.95 21.50 25.66
N ALA A 364 6.94 21.46 26.55
CA ALA A 364 7.00 22.34 27.70
C ALA A 364 7.03 23.82 27.25
N GLY A 365 6.37 24.69 28.00
CA GLY A 365 6.29 26.12 27.68
C GLY A 365 5.68 26.43 26.31
N ASN A 366 4.78 25.55 25.83
CA ASN A 366 4.14 25.69 24.53
C ASN A 366 5.13 25.80 23.34
N GLY A 367 6.26 25.08 23.44
CA GLY A 367 7.30 25.04 22.39
C GLY A 367 8.40 26.09 22.55
N ALA A 368 8.48 26.74 23.70
CA ALA A 368 9.62 27.61 24.03
C ALA A 368 10.94 26.81 24.06
N LYS A 369 12.03 27.48 23.72
CA LYS A 369 13.38 26.94 23.80
C LYS A 369 14.01 27.36 25.12
N TYR A 370 14.86 26.49 25.68
CA TYR A 370 15.49 26.67 26.98
C TYR A 370 16.97 26.35 26.90
N VAL A 371 17.81 27.05 27.68
CA VAL A 371 19.18 26.63 27.94
C VAL A 371 19.20 25.46 28.92
N TRP A 372 20.23 24.61 28.86
CA TRP A 372 20.35 23.45 29.74
C TRP A 372 20.68 23.86 31.19
N GLN A 373 21.59 24.85 31.38
CA GLN A 373 21.95 25.44 32.66
C GLN A 373 22.24 26.95 32.54
N ALA A 374 22.16 27.67 33.65
CA ALA A 374 22.38 29.11 33.67
C ALA A 374 23.84 29.48 33.32
N ALA A 375 24.01 30.63 32.68
CA ALA A 375 25.30 31.14 32.22
C ALA A 375 26.37 31.28 33.34
N LYS A 376 25.97 31.44 34.60
CA LYS A 376 26.90 31.50 35.74
C LYS A 376 27.74 30.24 35.94
N TYR A 377 27.26 29.08 35.43
CA TYR A 377 28.03 27.84 35.46
C TYR A 377 28.97 27.71 34.26
N GLY A 378 28.74 28.45 33.19
CA GLY A 378 29.50 28.33 31.92
C GLY A 378 29.51 26.89 31.43
N TYR A 379 30.69 26.35 31.14
CA TYR A 379 30.86 24.95 30.70
C TYR A 379 31.24 24.00 31.84
N ARG A 380 31.10 24.42 33.10
CA ARG A 380 31.40 23.56 34.25
C ARG A 380 30.35 22.46 34.39
N HIS A 381 30.82 21.31 34.85
CA HIS A 381 29.96 20.16 35.04
C HIS A 381 29.09 20.30 36.30
N THR A 382 27.83 20.53 36.12
CA THR A 382 26.84 20.64 37.20
C THR A 382 26.22 19.29 37.58
N ALA A 383 26.43 18.23 36.79
CA ALA A 383 26.03 16.87 37.11
C ALA A 383 27.10 16.15 37.91
N ALA A 384 26.70 15.33 38.90
CA ALA A 384 27.61 14.50 39.70
C ALA A 384 28.22 13.37 38.87
N LYS A 385 27.49 12.86 37.89
CA LYS A 385 27.95 11.83 36.95
C LYS A 385 27.96 12.41 35.55
N ILE A 386 29.06 12.21 34.85
CA ILE A 386 29.27 12.63 33.49
C ILE A 386 29.48 11.38 32.64
N VAL A 387 28.78 11.30 31.54
CA VAL A 387 28.99 10.25 30.56
C VAL A 387 30.29 10.52 29.82
N ALA A 388 31.26 9.60 29.93
CA ALA A 388 32.55 9.72 29.27
C ALA A 388 32.42 9.49 27.75
N GLY A 389 32.85 10.48 26.96
CA GLY A 389 32.94 10.40 25.50
C GLY A 389 31.80 11.09 24.77
N ASN A 390 32.17 11.87 23.75
CA ASN A 390 31.19 12.59 22.89
C ASN A 390 30.52 11.70 21.83
N TRP A 391 30.97 10.44 21.71
CA TRP A 391 30.64 9.56 20.63
C TRP A 391 30.70 8.11 21.09
N MET A 392 29.69 7.64 21.81
CA MET A 392 29.61 6.21 22.17
C MET A 392 28.60 5.51 21.27
N PRO A 393 28.92 4.29 20.81
CA PRO A 393 27.91 3.50 20.10
C PRO A 393 26.73 3.21 21.02
N TYR A 394 25.54 3.30 20.49
CA TYR A 394 24.26 3.09 21.17
C TYR A 394 24.16 1.82 22.00
N SER A 395 24.98 0.81 21.65
CA SER A 395 24.81 -0.54 22.16
C SER A 395 25.19 -0.76 23.60
N ASP A 396 26.23 -0.09 24.07
CA ASP A 396 26.88 -0.52 25.31
C ASP A 396 26.62 0.42 26.47
N TYR A 397 26.33 1.67 26.16
CA TYR A 397 26.25 2.72 27.16
C TYR A 397 24.84 2.93 27.72
N THR A 398 23.86 3.06 26.83
CA THR A 398 22.51 3.50 27.18
C THR A 398 21.76 2.42 27.98
N PHE A 399 21.97 1.13 27.67
CA PHE A 399 21.29 0.04 28.36
C PHE A 399 21.97 -0.45 29.64
N THR A 400 23.29 -0.22 29.78
CA THR A 400 24.05 -0.75 30.91
C THR A 400 24.25 0.23 32.05
N ASN A 401 24.13 1.53 31.79
CA ASN A 401 24.46 2.56 32.81
C ASN A 401 23.24 3.14 33.54
N GLY A 402 22.01 2.72 33.22
CA GLY A 402 20.83 2.95 34.06
C GLY A 402 20.53 4.42 34.39
N GLU A 403 20.84 5.37 33.49
CA GLU A 403 20.51 6.78 33.74
C GLU A 403 19.01 7.01 33.64
N SER A 404 18.43 7.56 34.68
CA SER A 404 17.02 7.91 34.78
C SER A 404 16.85 9.43 34.68
N GLY A 405 16.06 9.88 33.68
CA GLY A 405 15.72 11.30 33.60
C GLY A 405 14.96 11.79 34.83
N TYR A 406 14.17 10.89 35.43
CA TYR A 406 13.47 11.18 36.66
C TYR A 406 14.47 11.52 37.79
N ASP A 407 15.47 10.66 38.02
CA ASP A 407 16.46 10.90 39.06
C ASP A 407 17.32 12.12 38.76
N ASN A 408 17.75 12.28 37.50
CA ASN A 408 18.49 13.47 37.06
C ASN A 408 17.72 14.78 37.29
N THR A 409 16.40 14.74 37.32
CA THR A 409 15.56 15.92 37.56
C THR A 409 15.24 16.13 39.07
N TRP A 410 14.98 15.04 39.81
CA TRP A 410 14.35 15.12 41.11
C TRP A 410 15.24 14.67 42.27
N ASP A 411 16.41 14.04 42.03
CA ASP A 411 17.33 13.63 43.06
C ASP A 411 18.49 14.63 43.17
N ALA A 412 18.63 15.26 44.37
CA ALA A 412 19.70 16.20 44.68
C ALA A 412 21.12 15.59 44.56
N SER A 413 21.25 14.26 44.74
CA SER A 413 22.53 13.56 44.65
C SER A 413 23.10 13.54 43.23
N THR A 414 22.25 13.73 42.20
CA THR A 414 22.69 13.81 40.79
C THR A 414 23.33 15.14 40.41
N SER A 415 23.25 16.15 41.29
CA SER A 415 23.92 17.44 41.11
C SER A 415 25.29 17.47 41.78
N SER A 416 26.28 18.03 41.09
CA SER A 416 27.65 18.16 41.61
C SER A 416 27.76 19.19 42.72
N SER A 417 28.95 19.25 43.38
CA SER A 417 29.19 20.16 44.48
C SER A 417 29.21 21.64 44.10
N ILE A 418 29.40 21.95 42.81
CA ILE A 418 29.42 23.34 42.30
C ILE A 418 28.02 23.95 42.14
N VAL A 419 26.96 23.14 42.24
CA VAL A 419 25.60 23.66 42.17
C VAL A 419 25.27 24.43 43.43
N GLU A 420 24.96 25.70 43.25
CA GLU A 420 24.53 26.60 44.30
C GLU A 420 23.02 26.51 44.52
N GLY A 421 22.59 26.73 45.78
CA GLY A 421 21.18 26.70 46.15
C GLY A 421 20.55 25.30 46.12
N ASN A 422 19.38 25.19 45.52
CA ASN A 422 18.67 23.91 45.46
C ASN A 422 19.33 22.94 44.45
N LYS A 423 19.75 21.79 44.95
CA LYS A 423 20.41 20.75 44.16
C LYS A 423 19.42 19.90 43.36
N VAL A 424 18.13 19.98 43.61
CA VAL A 424 17.08 19.35 42.80
C VAL A 424 16.85 20.19 41.55
N ARG A 425 17.38 19.75 40.41
CA ARG A 425 17.39 20.56 39.18
C ARG A 425 15.99 20.91 38.68
N GLY A 426 15.02 20.03 38.90
CA GLY A 426 13.62 20.29 38.56
C GLY A 426 12.97 21.44 39.33
N GLU A 427 13.52 21.82 40.47
CA GLU A 427 13.07 22.93 41.32
C GLU A 427 14.01 24.16 41.29
N ASN A 428 15.13 24.04 40.59
CA ASN A 428 16.13 25.09 40.51
C ASN A 428 16.06 25.84 39.17
N PRO A 429 15.67 27.14 39.17
CA PRO A 429 15.58 27.92 37.93
C PRO A 429 16.93 28.14 37.22
N ASP A 430 18.05 27.83 37.86
CA ASP A 430 19.36 27.81 37.21
C ASP A 430 19.52 26.67 36.18
N PHE A 431 18.55 25.76 36.12
CA PHE A 431 18.44 24.66 35.14
C PHE A 431 17.16 24.78 34.34
N PRO A 432 17.04 25.76 33.40
CA PRO A 432 15.79 26.09 32.73
C PRO A 432 15.14 24.94 32.00
N ALA A 433 15.91 24.06 31.34
CA ALA A 433 15.37 22.88 30.67
C ALA A 433 14.73 21.87 31.64
N PHE A 434 15.39 21.59 32.78
CA PHE A 434 14.88 20.73 33.84
C PHE A 434 13.65 21.34 34.53
N TYR A 435 13.75 22.65 34.82
CA TYR A 435 12.64 23.38 35.44
C TYR A 435 11.40 23.38 34.56
N ALA A 436 11.56 23.63 33.26
CA ALA A 436 10.47 23.60 32.29
C ALA A 436 9.81 22.22 32.20
N ALA A 437 10.59 21.14 32.18
CA ALA A 437 10.07 19.78 32.19
C ALA A 437 9.36 19.44 33.51
N ALA A 438 9.92 19.81 34.64
CA ALA A 438 9.40 19.54 35.98
C ALA A 438 8.08 20.28 36.26
N HIS A 439 7.90 21.46 35.67
CA HIS A 439 6.72 22.32 35.82
C HIS A 439 5.77 22.22 34.62
N PHE A 440 5.98 21.22 33.75
CA PHE A 440 5.07 20.97 32.63
C PHE A 440 3.67 20.63 33.15
N THR A 441 2.69 21.26 32.56
CA THR A 441 1.26 21.00 32.83
C THR A 441 0.56 20.76 31.51
N PRO A 442 -0.05 19.59 31.31
CA PRO A 442 -0.86 19.33 30.11
C PRO A 442 -1.99 20.36 29.97
N SER A 443 -2.38 20.67 28.73
CA SER A 443 -3.49 21.57 28.42
C SER A 443 -4.84 21.04 28.95
N VAL A 444 -4.93 19.73 29.15
CA VAL A 444 -6.07 19.05 29.78
C VAL A 444 -5.75 18.74 31.24
N GLY A 445 -6.61 19.13 32.15
CA GLY A 445 -6.44 18.87 33.57
C GLY A 445 -6.34 17.38 33.91
N VAL A 446 -5.34 17.02 34.71
CA VAL A 446 -5.14 15.62 35.14
C VAL A 446 -6.00 15.28 36.34
N THR A 447 -6.45 14.03 36.39
CA THR A 447 -7.26 13.45 37.45
C THR A 447 -6.76 12.06 37.83
N GLY A 448 -7.41 11.40 38.78
CA GLY A 448 -7.12 10.01 39.12
C GLY A 448 -5.69 9.79 39.61
N SER A 449 -5.03 8.75 39.10
CA SER A 449 -3.68 8.37 39.54
C SER A 449 -2.57 9.30 39.05
N LEU A 450 -2.87 10.26 38.17
CA LEU A 450 -1.89 11.24 37.71
C LEU A 450 -1.75 12.46 38.63
N VAL A 451 -2.70 12.68 39.52
CA VAL A 451 -2.62 13.80 40.48
C VAL A 451 -1.39 13.65 41.36
N GLY A 452 -0.55 14.67 41.37
CA GLY A 452 0.71 14.69 42.18
C GLY A 452 1.87 13.91 41.53
N LYS A 453 1.70 13.29 40.37
CA LYS A 453 2.82 12.71 39.62
C LYS A 453 3.73 13.81 39.08
N LYS A 454 5.02 13.53 39.04
CA LYS A 454 6.07 14.49 38.66
C LYS A 454 6.52 14.27 37.22
N TRP A 455 6.47 15.31 36.42
CA TRP A 455 7.07 15.36 35.10
C TRP A 455 8.60 15.61 35.24
N PHE A 456 9.38 15.22 34.24
CA PHE A 456 10.82 15.33 34.29
C PHE A 456 11.45 15.48 32.92
N LEU A 457 12.68 15.99 32.86
CA LEU A 457 13.49 16.04 31.64
C LEU A 457 14.02 14.62 31.35
N PRO A 458 13.64 13.99 30.23
CA PRO A 458 14.06 12.62 29.93
C PRO A 458 15.56 12.50 29.74
N SER A 459 16.13 11.37 30.10
CA SER A 459 17.49 10.99 29.75
C SER A 459 17.58 10.51 28.31
N GLU A 460 18.79 10.31 27.79
CA GLU A 460 18.95 9.64 26.48
C GLU A 460 18.37 8.23 26.48
N LEU A 461 18.47 7.52 27.60
CA LEU A 461 17.86 6.20 27.75
C LEU A 461 16.33 6.26 27.64
N ASP A 462 15.69 7.26 28.25
CA ASP A 462 14.23 7.43 28.14
C ASP A 462 13.80 7.70 26.68
N TYR A 463 14.54 8.53 25.95
CA TYR A 463 14.32 8.74 24.52
C TYR A 463 14.61 7.50 23.70
N PHE A 464 15.59 6.70 24.10
CA PHE A 464 15.87 5.44 23.42
C PHE A 464 14.68 4.47 23.52
N TYR A 465 14.04 4.36 24.68
CA TYR A 465 12.80 3.60 24.82
C TYR A 465 11.69 4.15 23.92
N ALA A 466 11.57 5.47 23.83
CA ALA A 466 10.60 6.10 22.92
C ALA A 466 10.86 5.74 21.45
N VAL A 467 12.12 5.77 21.00
CA VAL A 467 12.50 5.39 19.63
C VAL A 467 12.21 3.92 19.34
N VAL A 468 12.54 3.03 20.29
CA VAL A 468 12.28 1.59 20.16
C VAL A 468 10.77 1.31 20.05
N THR A 469 9.99 1.90 20.95
CA THR A 469 8.55 1.61 21.03
C THR A 469 7.76 2.29 19.91
N LEU A 470 7.95 3.60 19.73
CA LEU A 470 7.13 4.37 18.77
C LEU A 470 7.65 4.26 17.33
N GLY A 471 8.94 4.05 17.15
CA GLY A 471 9.55 3.78 15.85
C GLY A 471 9.50 2.31 15.44
N PHE A 472 9.02 1.42 16.31
CA PHE A 472 9.00 -0.04 16.10
C PHE A 472 10.38 -0.57 15.68
N THR A 473 11.42 -0.17 16.41
CA THR A 473 12.81 -0.53 16.15
C THR A 473 13.22 -1.68 17.05
N GLU A 474 13.90 -2.68 16.50
CA GLU A 474 14.51 -3.73 17.32
C GLU A 474 15.76 -3.22 18.03
N LYS A 475 15.89 -3.53 19.32
CA LYS A 475 17.09 -3.17 20.10
C LYS A 475 18.39 -3.69 19.46
N ALA A 476 18.32 -4.86 18.82
CA ALA A 476 19.47 -5.46 18.13
C ALA A 476 19.89 -4.67 16.87
N GLU A 477 18.96 -4.01 16.19
CA GLU A 477 19.26 -3.17 15.02
C GLU A 477 20.05 -1.91 15.38
N LEU A 478 19.97 -1.48 16.63
CA LEU A 478 20.66 -0.29 17.15
C LEU A 478 22.09 -0.59 17.62
N LYS A 479 22.47 -1.88 17.66
CA LYS A 479 23.78 -2.32 18.15
C LYS A 479 24.92 -1.80 17.27
N GLY A 480 25.87 -1.08 17.87
CA GLY A 480 27.07 -0.61 17.18
C GLY A 480 26.89 0.61 16.28
N LEU A 481 25.71 1.25 16.28
CA LEU A 481 25.45 2.43 15.46
C LEU A 481 25.57 3.72 16.28
N TYR A 482 26.25 4.72 15.72
CA TYR A 482 26.26 6.09 16.24
C TYR A 482 24.94 6.83 15.93
N LYS A 483 24.21 6.36 14.93
CA LYS A 483 22.89 6.86 14.53
C LYS A 483 21.94 5.69 14.37
N ALA A 484 20.77 5.78 14.97
CA ALA A 484 19.71 4.81 14.78
C ALA A 484 19.00 5.03 13.42
N TYR A 485 19.61 4.55 12.35
CA TYR A 485 19.04 4.66 11.00
C TYR A 485 17.77 3.83 10.77
N SER A 486 17.41 2.95 11.68
CA SER A 486 16.22 2.12 11.63
C SER A 486 14.98 2.78 12.26
N MET A 487 15.11 4.01 12.76
CA MET A 487 13.96 4.74 13.25
C MET A 487 13.08 5.20 12.07
N TYR A 488 11.85 4.77 12.09
CA TYR A 488 10.84 5.29 11.18
C TYR A 488 10.18 6.52 11.81
N GLY A 489 10.75 7.70 11.56
CA GLY A 489 10.29 8.97 12.13
C GLY A 489 8.83 9.26 11.85
N LEU A 490 8.30 8.82 10.70
CA LEU A 490 6.87 8.92 10.42
C LEU A 490 6.01 8.14 11.41
N LEU A 491 6.46 6.97 11.87
CA LEU A 491 5.76 6.19 12.89
C LEU A 491 5.84 6.86 14.25
N PHE A 492 7.01 7.36 14.59
CA PHE A 492 7.20 8.12 15.82
C PHE A 492 6.28 9.37 15.84
N GLU A 493 6.30 10.17 14.78
CA GLU A 493 5.47 11.35 14.59
C GLU A 493 3.97 11.06 14.65
N ARG A 494 3.57 9.95 14.04
CA ARG A 494 2.19 9.51 13.99
C ARG A 494 1.60 9.35 15.39
N ALA A 495 2.36 8.78 16.32
CA ALA A 495 1.91 8.58 17.70
C ALA A 495 1.45 9.90 18.35
N PHE A 496 2.16 11.00 18.10
CA PHE A 496 1.78 12.31 18.64
C PHE A 496 0.64 12.96 17.87
N LYS A 497 0.66 12.88 16.53
CA LYS A 497 -0.38 13.47 15.67
C LYS A 497 -1.75 12.85 15.91
N GLU A 498 -1.83 11.54 16.06
CA GLU A 498 -3.10 10.84 16.32
C GLU A 498 -3.77 11.29 17.63
N ALA A 499 -2.96 11.64 18.64
CA ALA A 499 -3.44 12.18 19.90
C ALA A 499 -3.76 13.68 19.86
N GLY A 500 -3.62 14.34 18.70
CA GLY A 500 -3.77 15.80 18.58
C GLY A 500 -2.61 16.59 19.17
N GLY A 501 -1.49 15.92 19.50
CA GLY A 501 -0.31 16.53 20.05
C GLY A 501 0.61 17.19 19.03
N LYS A 502 1.68 17.82 19.50
CA LYS A 502 2.70 18.42 18.64
C LYS A 502 3.72 17.36 18.22
N PRO A 503 3.93 17.12 16.93
CA PRO A 503 4.98 16.25 16.45
C PRO A 503 6.38 16.84 16.69
N PHE A 504 7.41 15.97 16.61
CA PHE A 504 8.80 16.38 16.81
C PHE A 504 9.43 16.99 15.54
N LEU A 505 8.95 16.62 14.34
CA LEU A 505 9.61 16.88 13.06
C LEU A 505 8.95 17.99 12.22
N ASN A 506 8.02 18.73 12.77
CA ASN A 506 7.17 19.68 12.01
C ASN A 506 7.90 20.89 11.45
N ASP A 507 9.17 21.12 11.86
CA ASP A 507 9.86 22.36 11.56
C ASP A 507 11.37 22.09 11.46
N GLU A 508 12.07 22.69 10.51
CA GLU A 508 13.52 22.48 10.37
C GLU A 508 14.31 22.90 11.62
N ASP A 509 13.79 23.88 12.37
CA ASP A 509 14.37 24.37 13.62
C ASP A 509 14.03 23.54 14.87
N THR A 510 13.16 22.52 14.77
CA THR A 510 12.58 21.84 15.95
C THR A 510 13.05 20.42 16.17
N LYS A 511 14.08 19.99 15.46
CA LYS A 511 14.63 18.62 15.54
C LYS A 511 15.39 18.34 16.84
N HIS A 512 15.67 19.35 17.64
CA HIS A 512 16.58 19.29 18.77
C HIS A 512 15.83 19.42 20.07
N PHE A 513 15.97 18.40 20.93
CA PHE A 513 15.40 18.38 22.27
C PHE A 513 16.49 18.12 23.30
N TRP A 514 16.42 18.84 24.43
CA TRP A 514 17.29 18.59 25.56
C TRP A 514 17.00 17.22 26.19
N THR A 515 18.05 16.55 26.63
CA THR A 515 18.01 15.43 27.55
C THR A 515 18.61 15.81 28.90
N SER A 516 18.33 15.03 29.94
CA SER A 516 18.94 15.21 31.26
C SER A 516 20.32 14.60 31.40
N THR A 517 20.76 13.82 30.40
CA THR A 517 22.09 13.19 30.37
C THR A 517 23.17 14.25 30.27
N ALA A 518 24.19 14.18 31.14
CA ALA A 518 25.30 15.08 31.11
C ALA A 518 26.53 14.45 30.44
N PHE A 519 27.00 15.10 29.39
CA PHE A 519 28.28 14.85 28.73
C PHE A 519 29.27 15.97 29.12
N ASN A 520 30.22 16.30 28.25
CA ASN A 520 31.02 17.52 28.39
C ASN A 520 30.19 18.82 28.21
N GLY A 521 28.88 18.69 28.15
CA GLY A 521 27.82 19.69 28.03
C GLY A 521 26.49 19.04 28.41
N GLY A 522 25.38 19.61 27.94
CA GLY A 522 24.07 18.99 28.03
C GLY A 522 23.88 17.96 26.90
N GLY A 523 23.27 16.86 27.21
CA GLY A 523 22.85 15.89 26.19
C GLY A 523 21.65 16.39 25.39
N LYS A 524 21.63 16.14 24.11
CA LYS A 524 20.48 16.40 23.24
C LYS A 524 20.15 15.21 22.35
N VAL A 525 18.89 15.11 21.98
CA VAL A 525 18.43 14.19 20.96
C VAL A 525 18.05 14.97 19.72
N ASP A 526 18.54 14.48 18.58
CA ASP A 526 18.19 14.96 17.26
C ASP A 526 17.34 13.89 16.57
N LEU A 527 16.11 14.25 16.26
CA LEU A 527 15.18 13.34 15.61
C LEU A 527 15.09 13.70 14.12
N TYR A 528 15.45 12.74 13.28
CA TYR A 528 15.33 12.82 11.83
C TYR A 528 14.25 11.83 11.35
N GLY A 529 13.75 12.03 10.17
CA GLY A 529 12.69 11.14 9.67
C GLY A 529 13.07 9.66 9.56
N ILE A 530 14.35 9.34 9.38
CA ILE A 530 14.87 7.96 9.28
C ILE A 530 15.92 7.63 10.31
N ALA A 531 16.30 8.57 11.17
CA ALA A 531 17.39 8.39 12.14
C ALA A 531 17.14 9.19 13.40
N THR A 532 17.77 8.74 14.47
CA THR A 532 17.92 9.48 15.73
C THR A 532 19.39 9.61 16.01
N ASP A 533 19.82 10.80 16.44
CA ASP A 533 21.17 11.08 16.84
C ASP A 533 21.15 11.59 18.28
N PHE A 534 21.97 10.99 19.15
CA PHE A 534 22.19 11.49 20.50
C PHE A 534 23.59 12.07 20.57
N ASN A 535 23.71 13.30 20.99
CA ASN A 535 24.99 13.90 21.10
C ASN A 535 25.00 14.99 22.18
N SER A 536 26.18 15.53 22.45
CA SER A 536 26.34 16.62 23.41
C SER A 536 26.32 17.98 22.73
N GLN A 537 25.85 18.98 23.47
CA GLN A 537 25.89 20.36 23.00
C GLN A 537 26.28 21.29 24.17
N TYR A 538 26.79 22.46 23.84
CA TYR A 538 27.06 23.48 24.82
C TYR A 538 25.79 23.86 25.58
N PRO A 539 25.85 24.01 26.92
CA PRO A 539 24.65 24.15 27.74
C PRO A 539 23.96 25.52 27.62
N ASP A 540 24.56 26.46 26.92
CA ASP A 540 24.04 27.79 26.59
C ASP A 540 23.27 27.86 25.29
N TYR A 541 23.22 26.76 24.51
CA TYR A 541 22.31 26.67 23.37
C TYR A 541 20.87 26.53 23.86
N GLU A 542 19.95 26.95 23.04
CA GLU A 542 18.51 26.89 23.32
C GLU A 542 17.82 25.81 22.49
N TYR A 543 17.30 24.79 23.17
CA TYR A 543 16.49 23.72 22.52
C TYR A 543 15.18 23.54 23.23
N LYS A 544 14.26 22.85 22.54
CA LYS A 544 12.96 22.49 23.08
C LYS A 544 13.07 21.44 24.17
N VAL A 545 12.00 21.35 24.96
CA VAL A 545 11.85 20.38 26.05
C VAL A 545 10.55 19.61 25.85
N ARG A 546 10.64 18.29 25.86
CA ARG A 546 9.52 17.36 25.92
C ARG A 546 9.56 16.66 27.27
N ALA A 547 8.58 16.90 28.11
CA ALA A 547 8.54 16.28 29.43
C ALA A 547 8.11 14.81 29.35
N PHE A 548 8.69 13.96 30.20
CA PHE A 548 8.26 12.57 30.39
C PHE A 548 7.68 12.41 31.80
N ILE A 549 6.93 11.33 32.01
CA ILE A 549 6.29 11.00 33.28
C ILE A 549 6.38 9.51 33.57
N LYS A 550 6.59 9.15 34.86
CA LYS A 550 6.34 7.80 35.38
C LYS A 550 4.93 7.76 35.97
N TYR A 551 3.99 7.05 35.34
CA TYR A 551 2.56 7.03 35.65
C TYR A 551 2.10 5.87 36.53
#